data_bd5a0edaaa4e5ed5d59aa6cfc9ae9fbc
#
_entry.id   bd5a0edaaa4e5ed5d59aa6cfc9ae9fbc
#
_cell.length_a   1.000
_cell.length_b   1.000
_cell.length_c   1.000
_cell.angle_alpha   90.00
_cell.angle_beta   90.00
_cell.angle_gamma   90.00
#
_symmetry.space_group_name_H-M   'P 1'
#
loop_
_entity.id
_entity.type
_entity.pdbx_description
1 polymer ?
#
loop_
_entity_poly.entity_id
_entity_poly.type
_entity_poly.pdbx_seq_one_letter_code
_entity_poly.pdbx_strand_id
1 'polypeptide(L)'
;VISAETPAPYQTGSTVKFLITVINQGNYIAKNIEVTDYLPDGLELDDAGWTNAGAGKVVKTLTQEIAPGQSVTVTLQTKISANFTGEKIRNLAEISKDNSADYNTTDKDSTPDSNVNNDCFRAGHLVTGNGKLAQAQGCSDATDEDDHDGVDFTVTPKTPEAKYDLALTKKIFNPKATYLTGERLSFEITLYNQGNKEAKNIEVTDYLPDGLELDDPTWTNAGGGKITQTLTQTILPNREFTLMLRVKISENFTGTEITNYAEISKDNSGDYNTTDKDSTPDNNSTNDCFRE
;
A
#
# COMPACT_ATOMS: atom_id res chain seq x y z
N VAL A 1 -22.76 21.97 2.86
CA VAL A 1 -22.72 21.01 1.72
C VAL A 1 -21.29 20.50 1.54
N ILE A 2 -21.09 19.19 1.48
CA ILE A 2 -19.80 18.57 1.20
C ILE A 2 -19.81 17.84 -0.14
N SER A 3 -18.73 17.93 -0.90
CA SER A 3 -18.52 17.17 -2.14
C SER A 3 -17.06 16.79 -2.30
N ALA A 4 -16.78 15.69 -2.99
CA ALA A 4 -15.41 15.33 -3.35
C ALA A 4 -14.99 16.07 -4.63
N GLU A 5 -13.86 16.79 -4.56
CA GLU A 5 -13.31 17.54 -5.71
C GLU A 5 -12.67 16.62 -6.74
N THR A 6 -12.02 15.56 -6.29
CA THR A 6 -11.28 14.63 -7.14
C THR A 6 -12.24 13.61 -7.77
N PRO A 7 -12.17 13.34 -9.08
CA PRO A 7 -13.07 12.36 -9.71
C PRO A 7 -12.72 10.92 -9.31
N ALA A 8 -13.75 10.09 -9.15
CA ALA A 8 -13.59 8.63 -8.99
C ALA A 8 -13.04 7.97 -10.28
N PRO A 9 -12.42 6.77 -10.21
CA PRO A 9 -12.34 5.91 -9.02
C PRO A 9 -11.17 6.27 -8.11
N TYR A 10 -11.38 6.14 -6.80
CA TYR A 10 -10.34 6.31 -5.79
C TYR A 10 -9.65 4.99 -5.50
N GLN A 11 -8.38 5.04 -5.16
CA GLN A 11 -7.58 3.88 -4.73
C GLN A 11 -7.03 4.09 -3.32
N THR A 12 -6.75 3.00 -2.62
CA THR A 12 -6.01 3.08 -1.35
C THR A 12 -4.67 3.79 -1.55
N GLY A 13 -4.31 4.65 -0.61
CA GLY A 13 -3.14 5.51 -0.69
C GLY A 13 -3.31 6.80 -1.51
N SER A 14 -4.46 7.00 -2.19
CA SER A 14 -4.76 8.23 -2.93
C SER A 14 -5.15 9.38 -2.00
N THR A 15 -4.87 10.60 -2.45
CA THR A 15 -5.40 11.83 -1.82
C THR A 15 -6.81 12.09 -2.31
N VAL A 16 -7.70 12.46 -1.39
CA VAL A 16 -9.06 12.94 -1.67
C VAL A 16 -9.20 14.34 -1.09
N LYS A 17 -9.74 15.26 -1.88
CA LYS A 17 -10.09 16.61 -1.44
C LYS A 17 -11.58 16.77 -1.37
N PHE A 18 -12.06 17.29 -0.24
CA PHE A 18 -13.44 17.64 -0.03
C PHE A 18 -13.61 19.16 -0.12
N LEU A 19 -14.67 19.59 -0.78
CA LEU A 19 -15.14 20.97 -0.79
C LEU A 19 -16.31 21.04 0.18
N ILE A 20 -16.15 21.82 1.25
CA ILE A 20 -17.18 22.01 2.27
C ILE A 20 -17.67 23.45 2.17
N THR A 21 -18.92 23.63 1.79
CA THR A 21 -19.54 24.94 1.61
C THR A 21 -20.49 25.23 2.76
N VAL A 22 -20.18 26.25 3.53
CA VAL A 22 -21.01 26.82 4.59
C VAL A 22 -21.84 27.93 4.01
N ILE A 23 -23.16 27.92 4.24
CA ILE A 23 -24.14 28.88 3.71
C ILE A 23 -24.83 29.55 4.88
N ASN A 24 -24.87 30.88 4.90
CA ASN A 24 -25.65 31.62 5.90
C ASN A 24 -27.09 31.83 5.39
N GLN A 25 -28.01 31.04 5.90
CA GLN A 25 -29.45 31.14 5.55
C GLN A 25 -30.21 32.11 6.44
N GLY A 26 -29.59 32.61 7.49
CA GLY A 26 -30.13 33.55 8.46
C GLY A 26 -30.17 35.00 7.96
N ASN A 27 -30.57 35.92 8.85
CA ASN A 27 -30.63 37.34 8.61
C ASN A 27 -29.57 38.17 9.36
N TYR A 28 -28.67 37.51 10.09
CA TYR A 28 -27.51 38.10 10.77
C TYR A 28 -26.19 37.65 10.12
N ILE A 29 -25.15 38.40 10.35
CA ILE A 29 -23.81 38.03 9.88
C ILE A 29 -23.29 36.87 10.73
N ALA A 30 -22.91 35.76 10.11
CA ALA A 30 -22.28 34.62 10.76
C ALA A 30 -20.76 34.82 10.88
N LYS A 31 -20.21 34.55 12.08
CA LYS A 31 -18.80 34.73 12.45
C LYS A 31 -18.32 33.60 13.33
N ASN A 32 -17.00 33.47 13.44
CA ASN A 32 -16.36 32.49 14.31
C ASN A 32 -16.88 31.06 14.08
N ILE A 33 -17.27 30.77 12.86
CA ILE A 33 -17.85 29.47 12.48
C ILE A 33 -16.75 28.43 12.58
N GLU A 34 -16.99 27.36 13.29
CA GLU A 34 -16.16 26.17 13.30
C GLU A 34 -16.82 25.06 12.51
N VAL A 35 -16.10 24.53 11.55
CA VAL A 35 -16.48 23.32 10.79
C VAL A 35 -15.76 22.14 11.38
N THR A 36 -16.49 21.12 11.72
CA THR A 36 -15.96 19.80 12.13
C THR A 36 -16.19 18.81 11.00
N ASP A 37 -15.17 18.05 10.66
CA ASP A 37 -15.26 16.90 9.77
C ASP A 37 -14.97 15.62 10.55
N TYR A 38 -15.77 14.58 10.33
CA TYR A 38 -15.69 13.30 11.01
C TYR A 38 -15.03 12.28 10.08
N LEU A 39 -13.71 12.22 10.16
CA LEU A 39 -12.93 11.26 9.36
C LEU A 39 -13.31 9.82 9.74
N PRO A 40 -13.93 9.08 8.84
CA PRO A 40 -14.26 7.68 9.08
C PRO A 40 -13.02 6.78 8.99
N ASP A 41 -13.18 5.52 9.37
CA ASP A 41 -12.17 4.50 9.12
C ASP A 41 -11.78 4.50 7.64
N GLY A 42 -10.49 4.54 7.37
CA GLY A 42 -9.95 4.59 6.02
C GLY A 42 -9.57 5.99 5.53
N LEU A 43 -9.91 7.08 6.24
CA LEU A 43 -9.39 8.42 5.94
C LEU A 43 -8.40 8.91 7.00
N GLU A 44 -7.34 9.54 6.55
CA GLU A 44 -6.30 10.15 7.35
C GLU A 44 -6.20 11.64 7.00
N LEU A 45 -6.06 12.52 8.01
CA LEU A 45 -5.85 13.96 7.77
C LEU A 45 -4.52 14.18 7.03
N ASP A 46 -4.57 14.90 5.92
CA ASP A 46 -3.42 15.29 5.10
C ASP A 46 -3.46 16.80 4.76
N ASP A 47 -3.94 17.62 5.70
CA ASP A 47 -4.12 19.06 5.55
C ASP A 47 -3.66 19.81 6.79
N ALA A 48 -2.59 20.61 6.65
CA ALA A 48 -2.06 21.43 7.74
C ALA A 48 -2.98 22.61 8.14
N GLY A 49 -3.98 22.93 7.33
CA GLY A 49 -4.97 23.98 7.60
C GLY A 49 -6.13 23.51 8.48
N TRP A 50 -6.15 22.23 8.88
CA TRP A 50 -7.11 21.64 9.80
C TRP A 50 -6.43 21.11 11.05
N THR A 51 -7.10 21.16 12.17
CA THR A 51 -6.58 20.69 13.46
C THR A 51 -7.23 19.36 13.84
N ASN A 52 -6.40 18.38 14.17
CA ASN A 52 -6.89 17.10 14.70
C ASN A 52 -7.41 17.31 16.13
N ALA A 53 -8.70 17.11 16.35
CA ALA A 53 -9.38 17.23 17.64
C ALA A 53 -9.53 15.90 18.38
N GLY A 54 -9.00 14.80 17.82
CA GLY A 54 -9.09 13.44 18.38
C GLY A 54 -10.38 12.71 17.99
N ALA A 55 -10.42 11.40 18.25
CA ALA A 55 -11.57 10.55 17.96
C ALA A 55 -12.10 10.65 16.51
N GLY A 56 -11.20 10.77 15.53
CA GLY A 56 -11.58 10.93 14.12
C GLY A 56 -12.09 12.32 13.74
N LYS A 57 -12.13 13.28 14.65
CA LYS A 57 -12.59 14.65 14.38
C LYS A 57 -11.43 15.54 13.94
N VAL A 58 -11.67 16.31 12.89
CA VAL A 58 -10.78 17.40 12.47
C VAL A 58 -11.59 18.71 12.37
N VAL A 59 -11.01 19.81 12.80
CA VAL A 59 -11.73 21.09 12.93
C VAL A 59 -11.01 22.21 12.19
N LYS A 60 -11.81 23.15 11.66
CA LYS A 60 -11.33 24.38 11.06
C LYS A 60 -12.23 25.56 11.43
N THR A 61 -11.64 26.60 12.02
CA THR A 61 -12.37 27.86 12.26
C THR A 61 -12.25 28.77 11.04
N LEU A 62 -13.39 29.27 10.56
CA LEU A 62 -13.43 30.21 9.45
C LEU A 62 -13.06 31.62 9.96
N THR A 63 -12.12 32.23 9.26
CA THR A 63 -11.71 33.62 9.56
C THR A 63 -12.58 34.67 8.85
N GLN A 64 -13.38 34.21 7.87
CA GLN A 64 -14.27 35.07 7.08
C GLN A 64 -15.65 35.16 7.73
N GLU A 65 -16.22 36.37 7.71
CA GLU A 65 -17.63 36.57 8.03
C GLU A 65 -18.51 36.21 6.83
N ILE A 66 -19.65 35.59 7.09
CA ILE A 66 -20.61 35.23 6.05
C ILE A 66 -21.85 36.07 6.23
N ALA A 67 -22.08 37.00 5.28
CA ALA A 67 -23.30 37.83 5.26
C ALA A 67 -24.55 36.99 4.96
N PRO A 68 -25.75 37.47 5.35
CA PRO A 68 -27.02 36.81 4.99
C PRO A 68 -27.14 36.45 3.51
N GLY A 69 -27.46 35.20 3.21
CA GLY A 69 -27.58 34.66 1.84
C GLY A 69 -26.25 34.42 1.12
N GLN A 70 -25.10 34.59 1.80
CA GLN A 70 -23.79 34.32 1.22
C GLN A 70 -23.22 32.95 1.71
N SER A 71 -22.18 32.50 1.06
CA SER A 71 -21.50 31.24 1.40
C SER A 71 -19.99 31.37 1.34
N VAL A 72 -19.30 30.47 2.05
CA VAL A 72 -17.84 30.30 2.00
C VAL A 72 -17.54 28.81 1.80
N THR A 73 -16.63 28.50 0.89
CA THR A 73 -16.18 27.12 0.67
C THR A 73 -14.76 26.95 1.23
N VAL A 74 -14.57 25.92 2.01
CA VAL A 74 -13.24 25.47 2.49
C VAL A 74 -12.92 24.11 1.92
N THR A 75 -11.62 23.86 1.77
CA THR A 75 -11.11 22.56 1.31
C THR A 75 -10.57 21.80 2.49
N LEU A 76 -10.81 20.50 2.51
CA LEU A 76 -10.17 19.53 3.38
C LEU A 76 -9.45 18.49 2.52
N GLN A 77 -8.15 18.38 2.69
CA GLN A 77 -7.36 17.33 2.05
C GLN A 77 -7.17 16.14 3.00
N THR A 78 -7.49 14.96 2.51
CA THR A 78 -7.31 13.70 3.24
C THR A 78 -6.57 12.68 2.38
N LYS A 79 -6.09 11.62 2.99
CA LYS A 79 -5.49 10.48 2.32
C LYS A 79 -6.27 9.21 2.66
N ILE A 80 -6.54 8.40 1.65
CA ILE A 80 -7.11 7.06 1.89
C ILE A 80 -6.00 6.17 2.42
N SER A 81 -6.24 5.52 3.57
CA SER A 81 -5.28 4.61 4.18
C SER A 81 -4.86 3.50 3.21
N ALA A 82 -3.57 3.23 3.13
CA ALA A 82 -3.05 2.15 2.28
C ALA A 82 -3.56 0.76 2.70
N ASN A 83 -3.96 0.62 3.97
CA ASN A 83 -4.46 -0.62 4.55
C ASN A 83 -5.99 -0.72 4.58
N PHE A 84 -6.70 0.25 4.00
CA PHE A 84 -8.15 0.21 3.95
C PHE A 84 -8.61 -0.95 3.07
N THR A 85 -9.49 -1.79 3.61
CA THR A 85 -10.02 -2.99 2.95
C THR A 85 -11.48 -2.87 2.56
N GLY A 86 -12.15 -1.78 2.95
CA GLY A 86 -13.53 -1.52 2.59
C GLY A 86 -13.69 -1.05 1.14
N GLU A 87 -14.91 -1.14 0.63
CA GLU A 87 -15.24 -0.71 -0.74
C GLU A 87 -15.84 0.69 -0.80
N LYS A 88 -16.32 1.22 0.32
CA LYS A 88 -16.99 2.52 0.42
C LYS A 88 -16.52 3.28 1.64
N ILE A 89 -16.42 4.58 1.47
CA ILE A 89 -16.18 5.54 2.55
C ILE A 89 -17.28 6.58 2.51
N ARG A 90 -17.83 6.92 3.68
CA ARG A 90 -18.72 8.07 3.88
C ARG A 90 -17.99 9.09 4.73
N ASN A 91 -17.79 10.28 4.22
CA ASN A 91 -17.25 11.41 4.97
C ASN A 91 -18.36 12.39 5.33
N LEU A 92 -18.34 12.91 6.56
CA LEU A 92 -19.36 13.79 7.12
C LEU A 92 -18.71 15.07 7.64
N ALA A 93 -19.39 16.20 7.41
CA ALA A 93 -18.97 17.47 7.95
C ALA A 93 -20.18 18.25 8.49
N GLU A 94 -19.94 19.01 9.55
CA GLU A 94 -20.98 19.84 10.17
C GLU A 94 -20.44 21.20 10.62
N ILE A 95 -21.35 22.13 10.93
CA ILE A 95 -21.04 23.36 11.63
C ILE A 95 -21.11 23.08 13.13
N SER A 96 -19.97 23.06 13.82
CA SER A 96 -19.89 22.73 15.24
C SER A 96 -19.92 23.93 16.18
N LYS A 97 -19.68 25.13 15.66
CA LYS A 97 -19.80 26.40 16.40
C LYS A 97 -20.14 27.56 15.46
N ASP A 98 -20.91 28.48 16.00
CA ASP A 98 -21.29 29.75 15.38
C ASP A 98 -21.30 30.89 16.41
N ASN A 99 -21.83 32.05 16.03
CA ASN A 99 -22.03 33.19 16.89
C ASN A 99 -23.50 33.54 17.12
N SER A 100 -24.43 32.63 16.98
CA SER A 100 -25.85 32.83 17.16
C SER A 100 -26.20 33.44 18.55
N ALA A 101 -25.44 33.05 19.59
CA ALA A 101 -25.57 33.57 20.93
C ALA A 101 -25.36 35.12 21.03
N ASP A 102 -24.56 35.74 20.16
CA ASP A 102 -24.34 37.17 20.10
C ASP A 102 -25.64 37.95 19.77
N TYR A 103 -26.59 37.26 19.12
CA TYR A 103 -27.87 37.79 18.71
C TYR A 103 -29.02 37.32 19.59
N ASN A 104 -28.69 36.69 20.73
CA ASN A 104 -29.66 36.10 21.67
C ASN A 104 -30.64 35.11 20.99
N THR A 105 -30.08 34.32 20.09
CA THR A 105 -30.76 33.26 19.35
C THR A 105 -29.91 32.00 19.38
N THR A 106 -30.44 30.91 18.89
CA THR A 106 -29.70 29.66 18.64
C THR A 106 -29.90 29.30 17.20
N ASP A 107 -28.93 28.62 16.61
CA ASP A 107 -29.16 27.91 15.36
C ASP A 107 -30.24 26.87 15.62
N LYS A 108 -31.31 26.92 14.82
CA LYS A 108 -32.60 26.31 15.20
C LYS A 108 -32.59 24.79 15.07
N ASP A 109 -31.75 24.27 14.25
CA ASP A 109 -31.67 22.90 13.76
C ASP A 109 -30.27 22.32 13.76
N SER A 110 -29.37 22.90 14.57
CA SER A 110 -27.97 22.45 14.76
C SER A 110 -27.78 21.74 16.09
N THR A 111 -27.39 20.49 16.03
CA THR A 111 -26.91 19.71 17.18
C THR A 111 -25.58 19.05 16.82
N PRO A 112 -24.42 19.63 17.22
CA PRO A 112 -23.13 19.10 16.82
C PRO A 112 -22.88 17.67 17.27
N ASP A 113 -23.14 16.72 16.37
CA ASP A 113 -22.89 15.29 16.60
C ASP A 113 -22.44 14.59 15.29
N SER A 114 -22.30 13.30 15.28
CA SER A 114 -21.99 12.52 14.06
C SER A 114 -23.14 11.60 13.68
N ASN A 115 -24.35 11.95 14.10
CA ASN A 115 -25.53 11.11 13.96
C ASN A 115 -26.27 11.42 12.66
N VAL A 116 -26.02 10.63 11.64
CA VAL A 116 -26.69 10.74 10.33
C VAL A 116 -28.19 10.39 10.34
N ASN A 117 -28.76 10.00 11.49
CA ASN A 117 -30.18 9.62 11.54
C ASN A 117 -31.08 10.79 11.89
N ASN A 118 -30.57 11.92 12.34
CA ASN A 118 -31.25 13.18 12.54
C ASN A 118 -31.09 14.12 11.34
N ASP A 119 -30.29 13.73 10.31
CA ASP A 119 -30.12 14.44 9.07
C ASP A 119 -31.08 13.91 8.02
N CYS A 120 -31.75 14.79 7.30
CA CYS A 120 -32.38 14.43 6.06
C CYS A 120 -31.38 14.40 4.92
N PHE A 121 -30.42 13.46 5.01
CA PHE A 121 -29.37 13.31 4.04
C PHE A 121 -29.86 12.99 2.63
N ARG A 122 -29.39 13.75 1.64
CA ARG A 122 -29.48 13.41 0.22
C ARG A 122 -28.14 13.59 -0.47
N ALA A 123 -27.67 12.54 -1.10
CA ALA A 123 -26.63 12.64 -2.10
C ALA A 123 -27.07 13.65 -3.20
N GLY A 124 -26.36 14.77 -3.30
CA GLY A 124 -26.60 15.81 -4.29
C GLY A 124 -27.58 16.91 -3.85
N HIS A 125 -27.40 17.49 -2.68
CA HIS A 125 -28.13 18.69 -2.26
C HIS A 125 -27.98 19.80 -3.31
N LEU A 126 -29.11 20.14 -3.94
CA LEU A 126 -29.19 21.26 -4.87
C LEU A 126 -29.41 22.54 -4.06
N VAL A 127 -28.44 23.42 -4.07
CA VAL A 127 -28.67 24.80 -3.64
C VAL A 127 -29.69 25.42 -4.57
N THR A 128 -30.85 25.81 -4.06
CA THR A 128 -31.86 26.49 -4.86
C THR A 128 -31.33 27.87 -5.29
N GLY A 129 -31.89 28.45 -6.36
CA GLY A 129 -31.48 29.75 -6.89
C GLY A 129 -31.50 30.92 -5.91
N ASN A 130 -31.97 30.72 -4.67
CA ASN A 130 -32.01 31.69 -3.57
C ASN A 130 -30.93 31.48 -2.53
N GLY A 131 -29.96 30.53 -2.75
CA GLY A 131 -28.97 30.18 -1.78
C GLY A 131 -29.44 29.28 -0.63
N LYS A 132 -30.68 28.84 -0.64
CA LYS A 132 -31.22 27.90 0.34
C LYS A 132 -31.04 26.47 -0.12
N LEU A 133 -30.76 25.57 0.81
CA LEU A 133 -30.77 24.14 0.58
C LEU A 133 -32.22 23.69 0.24
N ALA A 134 -32.34 22.81 -0.74
CA ALA A 134 -33.66 22.27 -1.08
C ALA A 134 -34.02 21.23 0.00
N GLN A 135 -35.19 21.48 0.65
CA GLN A 135 -35.74 20.53 1.62
C GLN A 135 -35.91 19.13 1.01
N ALA A 136 -35.46 18.12 1.71
CA ALA A 136 -35.61 16.74 1.31
C ALA A 136 -37.12 16.35 1.42
N GLN A 137 -37.66 15.62 0.42
CA GLN A 137 -39.05 15.19 0.42
C GLN A 137 -39.24 14.14 1.53
N GLY A 138 -40.05 14.50 2.54
CA GLY A 138 -40.31 13.64 3.71
C GLY A 138 -39.68 14.09 5.02
N CYS A 139 -38.88 15.14 5.01
CA CYS A 139 -38.32 15.76 6.20
C CYS A 139 -39.23 16.92 6.66
N SER A 140 -39.37 17.11 7.96
CA SER A 140 -40.07 18.25 8.55
C SER A 140 -39.04 19.28 9.03
N ASP A 141 -39.36 20.58 8.93
CA ASP A 141 -38.53 21.69 9.42
C ASP A 141 -38.09 21.59 10.89
N ALA A 142 -38.63 20.63 11.63
CA ALA A 142 -38.35 20.41 13.05
C ALA A 142 -37.34 19.28 13.33
N THR A 143 -36.95 18.53 12.30
CA THR A 143 -36.07 17.35 12.46
C THR A 143 -34.97 17.26 11.39
N ASP A 144 -34.90 18.29 10.54
CA ASP A 144 -33.88 18.38 9.48
C ASP A 144 -32.72 19.25 9.97
N GLU A 145 -31.62 18.62 10.35
CA GLU A 145 -30.37 19.34 10.63
C GLU A 145 -29.70 19.66 9.30
N ASP A 146 -29.73 20.92 8.89
CA ASP A 146 -29.18 21.39 7.62
C ASP A 146 -27.73 21.91 7.75
N ASP A 147 -27.19 21.88 8.95
CA ASP A 147 -25.79 22.19 9.27
C ASP A 147 -24.81 21.02 9.10
N HIS A 148 -25.32 19.83 8.82
CA HIS A 148 -24.58 18.59 8.60
C HIS A 148 -24.77 18.07 7.17
N ASP A 149 -23.73 17.52 6.56
CA ASP A 149 -23.81 16.91 5.23
C ASP A 149 -22.72 15.86 5.04
N GLY A 150 -22.96 14.89 4.19
CA GLY A 150 -22.05 13.79 3.92
C GLY A 150 -21.89 13.45 2.43
N VAL A 151 -20.78 12.84 2.11
CA VAL A 151 -20.47 12.35 0.77
C VAL A 151 -20.00 10.91 0.79
N ASP A 152 -20.60 10.09 -0.04
CA ASP A 152 -20.23 8.69 -0.26
C ASP A 152 -19.34 8.55 -1.49
N PHE A 153 -18.31 7.76 -1.40
CA PHE A 153 -17.50 7.38 -2.56
C PHE A 153 -16.97 5.96 -2.46
N THR A 154 -16.66 5.38 -3.60
CA THR A 154 -16.11 4.02 -3.69
C THR A 154 -14.59 4.04 -3.73
N VAL A 155 -13.98 3.05 -3.10
CA VAL A 155 -12.54 2.85 -3.05
C VAL A 155 -12.21 1.47 -3.61
N THR A 156 -11.23 1.42 -4.50
CA THR A 156 -10.65 0.17 -4.97
C THR A 156 -9.29 -0.04 -4.31
N PRO A 157 -9.01 -1.21 -3.73
CA PRO A 157 -7.68 -1.51 -3.21
C PRO A 157 -6.64 -1.37 -4.32
N LYS A 158 -5.55 -0.64 -4.06
CA LYS A 158 -4.42 -0.60 -4.98
C LYS A 158 -3.78 -1.99 -4.98
N THR A 159 -3.75 -2.63 -6.13
CA THR A 159 -3.01 -3.88 -6.27
C THR A 159 -1.53 -3.62 -5.97
N PRO A 160 -0.90 -4.34 -5.05
CA PRO A 160 0.53 -4.20 -4.80
C PRO A 160 1.32 -4.39 -6.10
N GLU A 161 2.28 -3.52 -6.35
CA GLU A 161 3.19 -3.69 -7.49
C GLU A 161 3.85 -5.08 -7.41
N ALA A 162 4.01 -5.69 -8.57
CA ALA A 162 4.72 -6.94 -8.65
C ALA A 162 6.19 -6.71 -8.27
N LYS A 163 6.62 -7.35 -7.20
CA LYS A 163 8.01 -7.40 -6.80
C LYS A 163 8.46 -8.85 -6.95
N TYR A 164 9.31 -9.09 -7.91
CA TYR A 164 9.99 -10.36 -8.08
C TYR A 164 11.42 -10.19 -7.55
N ASP A 165 11.86 -11.10 -6.67
CA ASP A 165 13.12 -10.92 -5.94
C ASP A 165 13.51 -12.30 -5.36
N LEU A 166 14.47 -12.94 -6.00
CA LEU A 166 15.02 -14.21 -5.58
C LEU A 166 16.46 -14.02 -5.06
N ALA A 167 16.80 -14.73 -4.04
CA ALA A 167 18.17 -14.80 -3.52
C ALA A 167 18.64 -16.26 -3.39
N LEU A 168 19.93 -16.45 -3.44
CA LEU A 168 20.55 -17.76 -3.29
C LEU A 168 21.68 -17.71 -2.25
N THR A 169 21.76 -18.75 -1.42
CA THR A 169 22.94 -19.02 -0.59
C THR A 169 23.48 -20.41 -0.86
N LYS A 170 24.79 -20.56 -0.76
CA LYS A 170 25.48 -21.83 -0.96
C LYS A 170 26.49 -22.10 0.14
N LYS A 171 26.47 -23.30 0.69
CA LYS A 171 27.40 -23.75 1.70
C LYS A 171 27.71 -25.23 1.56
N ILE A 172 28.84 -25.68 2.11
CA ILE A 172 29.12 -27.12 2.20
C ILE A 172 28.22 -27.74 3.27
N PHE A 173 27.54 -28.81 2.92
CA PHE A 173 26.72 -29.59 3.86
C PHE A 173 27.65 -30.48 4.73
N ASN A 174 27.54 -30.37 6.05
CA ASN A 174 28.39 -31.05 7.03
C ASN A 174 29.89 -30.88 6.73
N PRO A 175 30.42 -29.64 6.83
CA PRO A 175 31.79 -29.34 6.44
C PRO A 175 32.82 -30.11 7.32
N LYS A 176 33.92 -30.55 6.69
CA LYS A 176 35.07 -31.11 7.35
C LYS A 176 36.21 -30.07 7.42
N ALA A 177 37.15 -30.27 8.32
CA ALA A 177 38.34 -29.41 8.41
C ALA A 177 39.25 -29.53 7.17
N THR A 178 39.28 -30.71 6.55
CA THR A 178 40.08 -31.01 5.35
C THR A 178 39.37 -32.06 4.50
N TYR A 179 39.64 -32.05 3.21
CA TYR A 179 39.17 -33.01 2.24
C TYR A 179 40.34 -33.62 1.48
N LEU A 180 40.21 -34.86 1.06
CA LEU A 180 41.18 -35.56 0.23
C LEU A 180 40.70 -35.64 -1.22
N THR A 181 41.66 -35.78 -2.16
CA THR A 181 41.32 -36.11 -3.55
C THR A 181 40.55 -37.42 -3.61
N GLY A 182 39.56 -37.51 -4.53
CA GLY A 182 38.67 -38.66 -4.63
C GLY A 182 37.49 -38.66 -3.64
N GLU A 183 37.50 -37.78 -2.62
CA GLU A 183 36.36 -37.69 -1.69
C GLU A 183 35.13 -37.02 -2.32
N ARG A 184 33.98 -37.42 -1.82
CA ARG A 184 32.67 -36.81 -2.13
C ARG A 184 32.29 -35.78 -1.08
N LEU A 185 31.71 -34.68 -1.53
CA LEU A 185 31.07 -33.70 -0.67
C LEU A 185 29.75 -33.23 -1.29
N SER A 186 28.92 -32.60 -0.48
CA SER A 186 27.66 -32.04 -0.93
C SER A 186 27.60 -30.54 -0.61
N PHE A 187 27.07 -29.76 -1.53
CA PHE A 187 26.67 -28.38 -1.30
C PHE A 187 25.18 -28.33 -1.03
N GLU A 188 24.80 -27.52 -0.06
CA GLU A 188 23.45 -27.09 0.19
C GLU A 188 23.26 -25.72 -0.46
N ILE A 189 22.28 -25.61 -1.39
CA ILE A 189 21.98 -24.38 -2.11
C ILE A 189 20.54 -24.02 -1.75
N THR A 190 20.36 -22.91 -1.02
CA THR A 190 19.04 -22.46 -0.58
C THR A 190 18.63 -21.23 -1.36
N LEU A 191 17.44 -21.32 -1.96
CA LEU A 191 16.79 -20.29 -2.72
C LEU A 191 15.72 -19.62 -1.84
N TYR A 192 15.68 -18.30 -1.82
CA TYR A 192 14.73 -17.50 -1.06
C TYR A 192 13.87 -16.66 -2.00
N ASN A 193 12.56 -16.67 -1.82
CA ASN A 193 11.68 -15.74 -2.51
C ASN A 193 11.42 -14.53 -1.60
N GLN A 194 12.07 -13.42 -1.84
CA GLN A 194 11.98 -12.15 -1.12
C GLN A 194 10.94 -11.21 -1.75
N GLY A 195 10.33 -11.63 -2.86
CA GLY A 195 9.29 -10.91 -3.57
C GLY A 195 7.87 -11.15 -3.04
N ASN A 196 6.88 -10.65 -3.77
CA ASN A 196 5.46 -10.85 -3.50
C ASN A 196 4.75 -11.69 -4.59
N LYS A 197 5.51 -12.30 -5.49
CA LYS A 197 5.02 -13.18 -6.55
C LYS A 197 5.55 -14.60 -6.36
N GLU A 198 4.80 -15.59 -6.84
CA GLU A 198 5.27 -16.98 -6.86
C GLU A 198 6.44 -17.13 -7.82
N ALA A 199 7.48 -17.83 -7.39
CA ALA A 199 8.63 -18.15 -8.22
C ALA A 199 8.54 -19.61 -8.72
N LYS A 200 8.61 -19.78 -10.02
CA LYS A 200 8.44 -21.06 -10.74
C LYS A 200 9.51 -21.21 -11.81
N ASN A 201 9.72 -22.45 -12.26
CA ASN A 201 10.65 -22.76 -13.34
C ASN A 201 12.05 -22.19 -13.11
N ILE A 202 12.46 -22.10 -11.84
CA ILE A 202 13.74 -21.56 -11.45
C ILE A 202 14.83 -22.54 -11.90
N GLU A 203 15.78 -22.06 -12.69
CA GLU A 203 16.98 -22.82 -13.04
C GLU A 203 18.17 -22.29 -12.23
N VAL A 204 18.85 -23.18 -11.54
CA VAL A 204 20.11 -22.89 -10.88
C VAL A 204 21.25 -23.41 -11.74
N THR A 205 22.22 -22.56 -12.01
CA THR A 205 23.48 -22.95 -12.65
C THR A 205 24.59 -22.96 -11.61
N ASP A 206 25.36 -24.02 -11.57
CA ASP A 206 26.57 -24.14 -10.78
C ASP A 206 27.77 -24.24 -11.73
N TYR A 207 28.84 -23.54 -11.37
CA TYR A 207 30.06 -23.44 -12.14
C TYR A 207 31.14 -24.27 -11.50
N LEU A 208 31.19 -25.57 -11.89
CA LEU A 208 32.21 -26.50 -11.37
C LEU A 208 33.62 -26.03 -11.76
N PRO A 209 34.45 -25.65 -10.80
CA PRO A 209 35.83 -25.30 -11.07
C PRO A 209 36.68 -26.53 -11.37
N ASP A 210 37.90 -26.30 -11.86
CA ASP A 210 38.90 -27.35 -11.92
C ASP A 210 39.08 -27.98 -10.53
N GLY A 211 39.05 -29.31 -10.49
CA GLY A 211 39.13 -30.05 -9.24
C GLY A 211 37.81 -30.58 -8.70
N LEU A 212 36.63 -30.17 -9.26
CA LEU A 212 35.35 -30.78 -8.94
C LEU A 212 34.77 -31.54 -10.14
N GLU A 213 34.19 -32.68 -9.87
CA GLU A 213 33.49 -33.54 -10.83
C GLU A 213 32.05 -33.73 -10.38
N LEU A 214 31.05 -33.60 -11.32
CA LEU A 214 29.66 -33.85 -11.02
C LEU A 214 29.46 -35.33 -10.61
N ASP A 215 28.85 -35.56 -9.45
CA ASP A 215 28.50 -36.88 -8.92
C ASP A 215 26.99 -36.93 -8.49
N ASP A 216 26.16 -36.14 -9.14
CA ASP A 216 24.73 -36.01 -8.87
C ASP A 216 23.90 -36.17 -10.14
N PRO A 217 23.09 -37.26 -10.23
CA PRO A 217 22.25 -37.51 -11.41
C PRO A 217 21.07 -36.56 -11.56
N THR A 218 20.75 -35.74 -10.54
CA THR A 218 19.66 -34.75 -10.61
C THR A 218 20.09 -33.45 -11.27
N TRP A 219 21.39 -33.26 -11.46
CA TRP A 219 21.97 -32.13 -12.16
C TRP A 219 22.39 -32.52 -13.57
N THR A 220 22.21 -31.61 -14.52
CA THR A 220 22.54 -31.82 -15.93
C THR A 220 23.83 -31.08 -16.29
N ASN A 221 24.77 -31.78 -16.91
CA ASN A 221 25.97 -31.15 -17.45
C ASN A 221 25.62 -30.32 -18.69
N ALA A 222 25.79 -29.01 -18.61
CA ALA A 222 25.53 -28.04 -19.70
C ALA A 222 26.79 -27.72 -20.53
N GLY A 223 27.95 -28.31 -20.17
CA GLY A 223 29.23 -28.07 -20.83
C GLY A 223 29.99 -26.86 -20.30
N GLY A 224 31.27 -26.80 -20.57
CA GLY A 224 32.11 -25.66 -20.15
C GLY A 224 32.22 -25.47 -18.63
N GLY A 225 32.17 -26.54 -17.85
CA GLY A 225 32.16 -26.48 -16.38
C GLY A 225 30.80 -26.13 -15.77
N LYS A 226 29.77 -25.87 -16.59
CA LYS A 226 28.42 -25.53 -16.11
C LYS A 226 27.56 -26.78 -15.89
N ILE A 227 26.87 -26.82 -14.77
CA ILE A 227 25.84 -27.79 -14.50
C ILE A 227 24.58 -27.08 -14.08
N THR A 228 23.40 -27.60 -14.43
CA THR A 228 22.11 -26.95 -14.18
C THR A 228 21.12 -27.89 -13.52
N GLN A 229 20.25 -27.32 -12.70
CA GLN A 229 19.06 -27.99 -12.20
C GLN A 229 17.86 -27.04 -12.25
N THR A 230 16.74 -27.49 -12.82
CA THR A 230 15.48 -26.75 -12.82
C THR A 230 14.59 -27.27 -11.71
N LEU A 231 14.07 -26.35 -10.88
CA LEU A 231 13.11 -26.69 -9.83
C LEU A 231 11.74 -26.98 -10.44
N THR A 232 11.13 -28.05 -9.99
CA THR A 232 9.72 -28.38 -10.30
C THR A 232 8.75 -27.79 -9.28
N GLN A 233 9.25 -27.37 -8.12
CA GLN A 233 8.48 -26.77 -7.03
C GLN A 233 8.31 -25.27 -7.22
N THR A 234 7.17 -24.77 -6.74
CA THR A 234 6.91 -23.33 -6.64
C THR A 234 7.40 -22.83 -5.29
N ILE A 235 8.16 -21.72 -5.28
CA ILE A 235 8.54 -21.02 -4.06
C ILE A 235 7.57 -19.86 -3.86
N LEU A 236 6.71 -19.96 -2.85
CA LEU A 236 5.75 -18.90 -2.51
C LEU A 236 6.47 -17.68 -1.90
N PRO A 237 5.86 -16.48 -1.90
CA PRO A 237 6.41 -15.32 -1.23
C PRO A 237 6.84 -15.58 0.21
N ASN A 238 8.03 -15.08 0.58
CA ASN A 238 8.65 -15.27 1.90
C ASN A 238 8.87 -16.75 2.27
N ARG A 239 9.07 -17.61 1.27
CA ARG A 239 9.43 -19.01 1.45
C ARG A 239 10.77 -19.30 0.80
N GLU A 240 11.35 -20.43 1.23
CA GLU A 240 12.63 -20.93 0.73
C GLU A 240 12.50 -22.36 0.23
N PHE A 241 13.46 -22.77 -0.59
CA PHE A 241 13.63 -24.14 -1.06
C PHE A 241 15.11 -24.49 -1.14
N THR A 242 15.48 -25.65 -0.64
CA THR A 242 16.88 -26.10 -0.62
C THR A 242 17.13 -27.23 -1.62
N LEU A 243 18.15 -27.06 -2.44
CA LEU A 243 18.71 -28.06 -3.34
C LEU A 243 19.99 -28.64 -2.73
N MET A 244 20.25 -29.90 -3.06
CA MET A 244 21.53 -30.55 -2.78
C MET A 244 22.29 -30.75 -4.09
N LEU A 245 23.60 -30.48 -4.07
CA LEU A 245 24.50 -30.81 -5.17
C LEU A 245 25.63 -31.72 -4.64
N ARG A 246 25.74 -32.93 -5.17
CA ARG A 246 26.83 -33.84 -4.85
C ARG A 246 27.91 -33.74 -5.90
N VAL A 247 29.17 -33.61 -5.42
CA VAL A 247 30.37 -33.56 -6.25
C VAL A 247 31.42 -34.46 -5.69
N LYS A 248 32.39 -34.81 -6.53
CA LYS A 248 33.63 -35.54 -6.15
C LYS A 248 34.83 -34.62 -6.40
N ILE A 249 35.75 -34.60 -5.47
CA ILE A 249 37.06 -33.98 -5.70
C ILE A 249 37.85 -34.86 -6.67
N SER A 250 38.35 -34.28 -7.75
CA SER A 250 39.12 -35.00 -8.74
C SER A 250 40.36 -35.64 -8.12
N GLU A 251 40.63 -36.91 -8.49
CA GLU A 251 41.83 -37.63 -8.03
C GLU A 251 43.12 -36.98 -8.51
N ASN A 252 43.05 -36.21 -9.58
CA ASN A 252 44.17 -35.53 -10.19
C ASN A 252 44.33 -34.06 -9.72
N PHE A 253 43.51 -33.61 -8.77
CA PHE A 253 43.57 -32.23 -8.27
C PHE A 253 44.86 -32.05 -7.45
N THR A 254 45.65 -31.03 -7.82
CA THR A 254 46.93 -30.71 -7.19
C THR A 254 46.90 -29.38 -6.41
N GLY A 255 45.78 -28.66 -6.48
CA GLY A 255 45.57 -27.41 -5.73
C GLY A 255 45.33 -27.63 -4.24
N THR A 256 45.33 -26.55 -3.47
CA THR A 256 45.12 -26.58 -2.01
C THR A 256 43.74 -26.03 -1.64
N GLU A 257 43.05 -25.35 -2.57
CA GLU A 257 41.78 -24.69 -2.35
C GLU A 257 40.90 -24.83 -3.59
N ILE A 258 39.59 -24.96 -3.38
CA ILE A 258 38.58 -25.00 -4.42
C ILE A 258 37.48 -24.05 -4.01
N THR A 259 37.15 -23.08 -4.88
CA THR A 259 35.99 -22.19 -4.72
C THR A 259 34.95 -22.52 -5.78
N ASN A 260 33.72 -22.74 -5.36
CA ASN A 260 32.59 -23.11 -6.23
C ASN A 260 31.45 -22.15 -6.10
N TYR A 261 30.91 -21.67 -7.24
CA TYR A 261 29.85 -20.68 -7.34
C TYR A 261 28.59 -21.28 -7.94
N ALA A 262 27.44 -20.72 -7.54
CA ALA A 262 26.16 -21.02 -8.15
C ALA A 262 25.33 -19.73 -8.25
N GLU A 263 24.45 -19.67 -9.22
CA GLU A 263 23.55 -18.56 -9.43
C GLU A 263 22.18 -19.03 -9.91
N ILE A 264 21.17 -18.15 -9.83
CA ILE A 264 19.86 -18.34 -10.46
C ILE A 264 20.00 -17.87 -11.91
N SER A 265 19.89 -18.79 -12.86
CA SER A 265 20.10 -18.51 -14.29
C SER A 265 18.81 -18.32 -15.08
N LYS A 266 17.67 -18.81 -14.56
CA LYS A 266 16.33 -18.57 -15.12
C LYS A 266 15.27 -18.55 -14.04
N ASP A 267 14.24 -17.81 -14.29
CA ASP A 267 13.05 -17.69 -13.46
C ASP A 267 11.80 -17.35 -14.31
N ASN A 268 10.67 -17.09 -13.65
CA ASN A 268 9.43 -16.68 -14.31
C ASN A 268 9.06 -15.22 -14.04
N SER A 269 9.99 -14.35 -13.76
CA SER A 269 9.74 -12.92 -13.51
C SER A 269 9.00 -12.24 -14.68
N GLY A 270 9.27 -12.68 -15.90
CA GLY A 270 8.59 -12.19 -17.10
C GLY A 270 7.07 -12.41 -17.11
N ASP A 271 6.55 -13.44 -16.40
CA ASP A 271 5.11 -13.68 -16.25
C ASP A 271 4.40 -12.52 -15.52
N TYR A 272 5.14 -11.76 -14.75
CA TYR A 272 4.66 -10.62 -13.96
C TYR A 272 5.02 -9.26 -14.56
N ASN A 273 5.57 -9.25 -15.76
CA ASN A 273 6.02 -8.05 -16.44
C ASN A 273 7.08 -7.27 -15.63
N THR A 274 7.95 -8.00 -14.94
CA THR A 274 9.04 -7.49 -14.11
C THR A 274 10.30 -8.32 -14.37
N THR A 275 11.41 -7.93 -13.74
CA THR A 275 12.67 -8.69 -13.74
C THR A 275 13.08 -8.93 -12.30
N ASP A 276 13.88 -9.95 -12.06
CA ASP A 276 14.61 -10.08 -10.79
C ASP A 276 15.55 -8.88 -10.67
N LYS A 277 15.49 -8.17 -9.55
CA LYS A 277 16.03 -6.82 -9.45
C LYS A 277 17.57 -6.76 -9.45
N ASP A 278 18.21 -7.81 -8.96
CA ASP A 278 19.64 -7.86 -8.67
C ASP A 278 20.30 -9.15 -9.14
N SER A 279 19.66 -9.89 -10.06
CA SER A 279 20.19 -11.10 -10.68
C SER A 279 20.71 -10.80 -12.09
N THR A 280 21.99 -11.03 -12.30
CA THR A 280 22.64 -11.01 -13.62
C THR A 280 23.41 -12.31 -13.80
N PRO A 281 22.86 -13.28 -14.55
CA PRO A 281 23.53 -14.59 -14.73
C PRO A 281 24.87 -14.46 -15.48
N ASP A 282 26.01 -14.46 -14.77
CA ASP A 282 27.29 -14.22 -15.43
C ASP A 282 28.53 -14.97 -14.88
N ASN A 283 28.54 -15.65 -13.82
CA ASN A 283 29.75 -16.22 -13.17
C ASN A 283 30.75 -15.15 -12.67
N ASN A 284 30.27 -13.95 -12.38
CA ASN A 284 31.12 -12.88 -11.88
C ASN A 284 30.90 -12.66 -10.38
N SER A 285 31.74 -13.25 -9.56
CA SER A 285 31.66 -13.13 -8.10
C SER A 285 31.96 -11.73 -7.56
N THR A 286 32.40 -10.79 -8.40
CA THR A 286 32.72 -9.43 -7.97
C THR A 286 31.51 -8.50 -7.91
N ASN A 287 30.39 -8.86 -8.52
CA ASN A 287 29.13 -8.14 -8.46
C ASN A 287 28.13 -8.78 -7.46
N ASP A 288 28.50 -9.90 -6.83
CA ASP A 288 27.69 -10.55 -5.81
C ASP A 288 27.90 -9.91 -4.44
N CYS A 289 26.85 -9.41 -3.82
CA CYS A 289 26.87 -8.97 -2.43
C CYS A 289 26.76 -10.19 -1.51
N PHE A 290 27.89 -10.71 -1.03
CA PHE A 290 27.87 -11.71 0.05
C PHE A 290 27.25 -11.08 1.30
N ARG A 291 26.10 -11.58 1.72
CA ARG A 291 25.60 -11.38 3.08
C ARG A 291 26.04 -12.60 3.91
N GLU A 292 26.99 -12.36 4.84
CA GLU A 292 27.36 -13.33 5.88
C GLU A 292 26.16 -13.62 6.81
#